data_12d90ae48328548cf4b32699d7802b7b
#
_entry.id   12d90ae48328548cf4b32699d7802b7b
#
_cell.length_a   1.000
_cell.length_b   1.000
_cell.length_c   1.000
_cell.angle_alpha   90.00
_cell.angle_beta   90.00
_cell.angle_gamma   90.00
#
_symmetry.space_group_name_H-M   'P 1'
#
loop_
_entity.id
_entity.type
_entity.pdbx_description
1 polymer ?
#
loop_
_entity_poly.entity_id
_entity_poly.type
_entity_poly.pdbx_seq_one_letter_code
_entity_poly.pdbx_strand_id
1 'polypeptide(L)'
;LDCVTVFAGNLQEAEAVDSVARGFDEECPWSRELENKADRLPAKIYLPKSKPEFYGQWAEEYEEKWDAAVERIRSLGIPVEEIDYKMFEDAALILYEGAYVAERWEDLKGFVESHPGSTFPVTETILRSGGREDQTAAKLFGNLHELQAYKHKAHMLLKDAVMIMPTAGGSFTRDEVREDPIKTNSKMGLYTNHCNLLDLAAVAIPEDTSDRTRPFGITVFGRFDNEALVRGFAAAFLEQETMLFAVCGLHKKGGSLAYQLEELGASYVESTCTDEHYELYRLHTTPVKPGLMKTEGVGNHIKVDLYALPVAKLGRFMSRVAEPLVLGDITLQDGRVVKGFLCQGYAAKDAENITAEGSF
;
A
#
# COMPACT_ATOMS: atom_id res chain seq x y z
N LEU A 1 20.28 11.68 11.68
CA LEU A 1 19.04 11.43 12.40
C LEU A 1 18.38 10.17 11.87
N ASP A 2 18.22 9.14 12.70
CA ASP A 2 17.59 7.89 12.33
C ASP A 2 16.09 7.95 12.64
N CYS A 3 15.28 7.41 11.72
CA CYS A 3 13.83 7.33 11.89
C CYS A 3 13.39 5.87 11.93
N VAL A 4 12.59 5.51 12.92
CA VAL A 4 11.98 4.18 12.99
C VAL A 4 10.94 4.05 11.91
N THR A 5 11.00 2.96 11.15
CA THR A 5 10.03 2.64 10.10
C THR A 5 9.36 1.31 10.40
N VAL A 6 8.04 1.26 10.24
CA VAL A 6 7.24 0.05 10.43
C VAL A 6 6.80 -0.49 9.08
N PHE A 7 7.08 -1.77 8.83
CA PHE A 7 6.55 -2.52 7.68
C PHE A 7 5.52 -3.53 8.19
N ALA A 8 4.32 -3.48 7.64
CA ALA A 8 3.21 -4.35 8.06
C ALA A 8 2.37 -4.80 6.86
N GLY A 9 1.52 -5.79 7.07
CA GLY A 9 0.64 -6.33 6.04
C GLY A 9 -0.54 -5.41 5.68
N ASN A 10 -0.90 -4.50 6.57
CA ASN A 10 -1.97 -3.52 6.41
C ASN A 10 -1.76 -2.31 7.35
N LEU A 11 -2.59 -1.27 7.16
CA LEU A 11 -2.49 -0.04 7.94
C LEU A 11 -2.76 -0.27 9.44
N GLN A 12 -3.73 -1.10 9.79
CA GLN A 12 -4.08 -1.38 11.20
C GLN A 12 -2.93 -2.05 11.96
N GLU A 13 -2.23 -2.99 11.33
CA GLU A 13 -1.03 -3.60 11.93
C GLU A 13 0.10 -2.60 12.11
N ALA A 14 0.32 -1.71 11.11
CA ALA A 14 1.31 -0.65 11.23
C ALA A 14 0.99 0.30 12.38
N GLU A 15 -0.27 0.72 12.51
CA GLU A 15 -0.76 1.59 13.59
C GLU A 15 -0.67 0.91 14.96
N ALA A 16 -0.94 -0.39 15.05
CA ALA A 16 -0.80 -1.14 16.29
C ALA A 16 0.64 -1.14 16.80
N VAL A 17 1.63 -1.32 15.91
CA VAL A 17 3.05 -1.22 16.27
C VAL A 17 3.42 0.21 16.65
N ASP A 18 3.03 1.18 15.84
CA ASP A 18 3.30 2.61 16.08
C ASP A 18 2.73 3.07 17.43
N SER A 19 1.51 2.64 17.79
CA SER A 19 0.87 3.00 19.07
C SER A 19 1.65 2.54 20.28
N VAL A 20 2.43 1.46 20.18
CA VAL A 20 3.30 0.94 21.24
C VAL A 20 4.69 1.60 21.22
N ALA A 21 5.21 1.86 20.00
CA ALA A 21 6.56 2.39 19.82
C ALA A 21 6.66 3.90 20.06
N ARG A 22 5.56 4.64 19.85
CA ARG A 22 5.56 6.11 20.06
C ARG A 22 5.56 6.45 21.54
N GLY A 23 6.17 7.57 21.85
CA GLY A 23 6.18 8.12 23.21
C GLY A 23 7.22 9.21 23.35
N PHE A 24 7.14 9.95 24.46
CA PHE A 24 8.18 10.88 24.87
C PHE A 24 9.24 10.14 25.67
N ASP A 25 10.49 10.30 25.30
CA ASP A 25 11.65 9.77 25.98
C ASP A 25 12.43 10.92 26.63
N GLU A 26 12.42 10.97 27.97
CA GLU A 26 13.10 12.01 28.75
C GLU A 26 14.64 11.96 28.61
N GLU A 27 15.20 10.79 28.26
CA GLU A 27 16.64 10.62 28.07
C GLU A 27 17.12 11.04 26.68
N CYS A 28 16.21 11.15 25.71
CA CYS A 28 16.53 11.52 24.33
C CYS A 28 16.35 13.04 24.10
N PRO A 29 17.45 13.81 23.89
CA PRO A 29 17.36 15.27 23.66
C PRO A 29 16.55 15.66 22.40
N TRP A 30 16.28 14.73 21.50
CA TRP A 30 15.53 14.93 20.26
C TRP A 30 14.07 14.52 20.37
N SER A 31 13.69 13.85 21.48
CA SER A 31 12.32 13.44 21.71
C SER A 31 11.39 14.64 21.89
N ARG A 32 10.18 14.50 21.34
CA ARG A 32 9.13 15.55 21.42
C ARG A 32 7.83 14.91 21.88
N GLU A 33 7.14 15.61 22.77
CA GLU A 33 5.79 15.24 23.14
C GLU A 33 4.82 15.64 22.03
N LEU A 34 4.22 14.65 21.36
CA LEU A 34 3.26 14.83 20.28
C LEU A 34 1.93 14.20 20.64
N GLU A 35 0.85 14.97 20.44
CA GLU A 35 -0.50 14.47 20.65
C GLU A 35 -0.87 13.46 19.55
N ASN A 36 -1.33 12.26 19.96
CA ASN A 36 -1.89 11.31 19.02
C ASN A 36 -3.35 11.66 18.73
N LYS A 37 -3.58 12.40 17.65
CA LYS A 37 -4.90 12.86 17.22
C LYS A 37 -5.65 11.75 16.49
N ALA A 38 -6.99 11.78 16.58
CA ALA A 38 -7.84 10.90 15.78
C ALA A 38 -7.67 11.18 14.28
N ASP A 39 -7.72 10.14 13.48
CA ASP A 39 -7.57 10.21 12.03
C ASP A 39 -8.66 11.08 11.40
N ARG A 40 -8.27 11.89 10.45
CA ARG A 40 -9.15 12.79 9.71
C ARG A 40 -8.65 13.04 8.30
N LEU A 41 -9.55 13.33 7.39
CA LEU A 41 -9.18 13.69 6.02
C LEU A 41 -8.46 15.05 5.99
N PRO A 42 -7.48 15.21 5.09
CA PRO A 42 -6.85 16.50 4.85
C PRO A 42 -7.83 17.47 4.17
N ALA A 43 -7.68 18.75 4.43
CA ALA A 43 -8.47 19.77 3.74
C ALA A 43 -8.08 19.90 2.25
N LYS A 44 -6.87 19.47 1.88
CA LYS A 44 -6.34 19.56 0.54
C LYS A 44 -5.24 18.51 0.32
N ILE A 45 -5.12 18.07 -0.94
CA ILE A 45 -4.05 17.19 -1.42
C ILE A 45 -3.18 17.97 -2.40
N TYR A 46 -1.87 17.87 -2.23
CA TYR A 46 -0.91 18.38 -3.19
C TYR A 46 -0.34 17.24 -4.05
N LEU A 47 -0.38 17.42 -5.36
CA LEU A 47 0.29 16.58 -6.34
C LEU A 47 1.39 17.38 -7.06
N PRO A 48 2.42 16.73 -7.63
CA PRO A 48 3.43 17.41 -8.42
C PRO A 48 2.82 18.00 -9.69
N LYS A 49 3.13 19.27 -9.99
CA LYS A 49 2.68 19.94 -11.22
C LYS A 49 3.32 19.32 -12.47
N SER A 50 4.59 18.99 -12.37
CA SER A 50 5.28 18.24 -13.43
C SER A 50 5.16 16.77 -13.15
N LYS A 51 4.90 15.97 -14.19
CA LYS A 51 4.83 14.52 -14.06
C LYS A 51 6.13 13.98 -13.46
N PRO A 52 6.08 13.09 -12.44
CA PRO A 52 7.27 12.47 -11.89
C PRO A 52 8.10 11.72 -12.95
N GLU A 53 9.40 11.67 -12.77
CA GLU A 53 10.29 10.87 -13.61
C GLU A 53 10.12 9.38 -13.27
N PHE A 54 9.87 8.57 -14.29
CA PHE A 54 9.88 7.11 -14.17
C PHE A 54 11.14 6.56 -14.84
N TYR A 55 11.71 5.47 -14.29
CA TYR A 55 13.00 4.96 -14.69
C TYR A 55 13.07 3.43 -14.67
N GLY A 56 14.16 2.89 -15.26
CA GLY A 56 14.38 1.46 -15.38
C GLY A 56 13.58 0.83 -16.51
N GLN A 57 13.69 -0.49 -16.65
CA GLN A 57 13.07 -1.22 -17.76
C GLN A 57 11.53 -1.28 -17.72
N TRP A 58 10.91 -0.91 -16.60
CA TRP A 58 9.46 -0.92 -16.40
C TRP A 58 8.88 0.50 -16.22
N ALA A 59 9.57 1.52 -16.70
CA ALA A 59 9.19 2.93 -16.51
C ALA A 59 7.75 3.24 -16.99
N GLU A 60 7.35 2.75 -18.16
CA GLU A 60 5.99 2.94 -18.69
C GLU A 60 4.92 2.34 -17.77
N GLU A 61 5.16 1.12 -17.25
CA GLU A 61 4.21 0.47 -16.33
C GLU A 61 4.07 1.24 -15.01
N TYR A 62 5.17 1.78 -14.48
CA TYR A 62 5.12 2.60 -13.27
C TYR A 62 4.42 3.93 -13.52
N GLU A 63 4.59 4.52 -14.71
CA GLU A 63 3.87 5.72 -15.13
C GLU A 63 2.36 5.49 -15.23
N GLU A 64 1.93 4.39 -15.85
CA GLU A 64 0.52 4.00 -15.92
C GLU A 64 -0.11 3.79 -14.54
N LYS A 65 0.62 3.13 -13.64
CA LYS A 65 0.17 2.93 -12.26
C LYS A 65 0.07 4.24 -11.47
N TRP A 66 0.97 5.19 -11.72
CA TRP A 66 0.88 6.54 -11.16
C TRP A 66 -0.35 7.28 -11.68
N ASP A 67 -0.62 7.24 -12.97
CA ASP A 67 -1.79 7.88 -13.56
C ASP A 67 -3.09 7.29 -12.96
N ALA A 68 -3.16 5.97 -12.79
CA ALA A 68 -4.27 5.30 -12.13
C ALA A 68 -4.42 5.73 -10.65
N ALA A 69 -3.31 5.86 -9.92
CA ALA A 69 -3.32 6.36 -8.54
C ALA A 69 -3.84 7.80 -8.47
N VAL A 70 -3.42 8.67 -9.40
CA VAL A 70 -3.90 10.07 -9.46
C VAL A 70 -5.41 10.14 -9.71
N GLU A 71 -5.94 9.34 -10.64
CA GLU A 71 -7.38 9.27 -10.88
C GLU A 71 -8.14 8.80 -9.62
N ARG A 72 -7.61 7.81 -8.93
CA ARG A 72 -8.18 7.32 -7.66
C ARG A 72 -8.12 8.40 -6.58
N ILE A 73 -7.01 9.13 -6.44
CA ILE A 73 -6.89 10.26 -5.51
C ILE A 73 -7.97 11.32 -5.80
N ARG A 74 -8.16 11.68 -7.08
CA ARG A 74 -9.17 12.66 -7.49
C ARG A 74 -10.60 12.20 -7.20
N SER A 75 -10.86 10.88 -7.26
CA SER A 75 -12.18 10.29 -6.97
C SER A 75 -12.57 10.35 -5.48
N LEU A 76 -11.62 10.60 -4.58
CA LEU A 76 -11.92 10.74 -3.15
C LEU A 76 -12.69 12.03 -2.81
N GLY A 77 -12.85 12.97 -3.74
CA GLY A 77 -13.61 14.20 -3.54
C GLY A 77 -12.90 15.23 -2.66
N ILE A 78 -11.64 15.01 -2.28
CA ILE A 78 -10.83 15.97 -1.53
C ILE A 78 -10.22 16.95 -2.54
N PRO A 79 -10.22 18.28 -2.29
CA PRO A 79 -9.60 19.26 -3.19
C PRO A 79 -8.15 18.92 -3.51
N VAL A 80 -7.81 18.85 -4.81
CA VAL A 80 -6.46 18.59 -5.30
C VAL A 80 -5.88 19.85 -5.93
N GLU A 81 -4.65 20.20 -5.55
CA GLU A 81 -3.89 21.31 -6.11
C GLU A 81 -2.51 20.81 -6.55
N GLU A 82 -2.04 21.31 -7.68
CA GLU A 82 -0.71 20.95 -8.20
C GLU A 82 0.32 21.98 -7.74
N ILE A 83 1.49 21.49 -7.29
CA ILE A 83 2.58 22.31 -6.78
C ILE A 83 3.89 22.02 -7.50
N ASP A 84 4.77 23.02 -7.51
CA ASP A 84 6.17 22.83 -7.90
C ASP A 84 6.90 22.01 -6.81
N TYR A 85 7.38 20.84 -7.19
CA TYR A 85 8.07 19.92 -6.30
C TYR A 85 9.54 20.26 -6.07
N LYS A 86 10.10 21.21 -6.84
CA LYS A 86 11.54 21.55 -6.85
C LYS A 86 12.14 21.79 -5.46
N MET A 87 11.40 22.44 -4.57
CA MET A 87 11.83 22.70 -3.20
C MET A 87 12.16 21.40 -2.42
N PHE A 88 11.42 20.34 -2.65
CA PHE A 88 11.61 19.04 -1.99
C PHE A 88 12.81 18.29 -2.58
N GLU A 89 13.02 18.39 -3.89
CA GLU A 89 14.22 17.87 -4.56
C GLU A 89 15.47 18.56 -4.04
N ASP A 90 15.46 19.91 -3.97
CA ASP A 90 16.59 20.69 -3.47
C ASP A 90 16.93 20.35 -2.02
N ALA A 91 15.91 20.18 -1.17
CA ALA A 91 16.11 19.71 0.20
C ALA A 91 16.74 18.32 0.25
N ALA A 92 16.28 17.38 -0.60
CA ALA A 92 16.84 16.04 -0.68
C ALA A 92 18.32 16.01 -1.10
N LEU A 93 18.73 16.91 -2.01
CA LEU A 93 20.13 16.98 -2.47
C LEU A 93 21.10 17.38 -1.34
N ILE A 94 20.66 18.15 -0.35
CA ILE A 94 21.49 18.54 0.80
C ILE A 94 22.00 17.29 1.56
N LEU A 95 21.26 16.17 1.53
CA LEU A 95 21.66 14.95 2.23
C LEU A 95 22.97 14.37 1.70
N TYR A 96 23.19 14.40 0.38
CA TYR A 96 24.30 13.74 -0.28
C TYR A 96 25.36 14.71 -0.80
N GLU A 97 24.97 15.88 -1.24
CA GLU A 97 25.85 16.92 -1.79
C GLU A 97 26.28 17.94 -0.73
N GLY A 98 25.53 18.03 0.36
CA GLY A 98 25.81 18.90 1.49
C GLY A 98 26.82 18.31 2.48
N ALA A 99 27.03 19.05 3.57
CA ALA A 99 27.96 18.65 4.62
C ALA A 99 27.38 17.62 5.63
N TYR A 100 26.16 17.11 5.42
CA TYR A 100 25.51 16.18 6.36
C TYR A 100 26.19 14.81 6.42
N VAL A 101 26.89 14.40 5.37
CA VAL A 101 27.68 13.16 5.39
C VAL A 101 28.86 13.25 6.38
N ALA A 102 29.32 14.46 6.73
CA ALA A 102 30.38 14.68 7.71
C ALA A 102 29.97 14.23 9.12
N GLU A 103 28.67 14.38 9.51
CA GLU A 103 28.13 13.87 10.77
C GLU A 103 28.37 12.35 10.89
N ARG A 104 27.99 11.59 9.87
CA ARG A 104 28.17 10.13 9.84
C ARG A 104 29.64 9.72 9.87
N TRP A 105 30.49 10.48 9.21
CA TRP A 105 31.91 10.22 9.22
C TRP A 105 32.53 10.49 10.60
N GLU A 106 32.12 11.57 11.27
CA GLU A 106 32.61 11.90 12.62
C GLU A 106 32.26 10.78 13.63
N ASP A 107 31.04 10.23 13.55
CA ASP A 107 30.59 9.15 14.44
C ASP A 107 31.29 7.82 14.14
N LEU A 108 31.48 7.47 12.88
CA LEU A 108 31.86 6.13 12.45
C LEU A 108 33.34 5.98 12.07
N LYS A 109 34.10 7.09 11.89
CA LYS A 109 35.50 7.04 11.43
C LYS A 109 36.40 6.18 12.30
N GLY A 110 36.23 6.26 13.62
CA GLY A 110 37.04 5.48 14.57
C GLY A 110 36.85 3.97 14.39
N PHE A 111 35.64 3.54 14.15
CA PHE A 111 35.34 2.13 13.85
C PHE A 111 35.90 1.71 12.49
N VAL A 112 35.60 2.49 11.44
CA VAL A 112 36.04 2.17 10.07
C VAL A 112 37.54 2.10 9.95
N GLU A 113 38.27 3.02 10.59
CA GLU A 113 39.73 3.06 10.54
C GLU A 113 40.40 1.95 11.36
N SER A 114 39.79 1.57 12.48
CA SER A 114 40.34 0.48 13.33
C SER A 114 39.96 -0.93 12.86
N HIS A 115 38.99 -1.06 11.92
CA HIS A 115 38.52 -2.35 11.40
C HIS A 115 38.55 -2.38 9.86
N PRO A 116 39.72 -2.31 9.23
CA PRO A 116 39.81 -2.29 7.76
C PRO A 116 39.15 -3.50 7.12
N GLY A 117 38.31 -3.26 6.10
CA GLY A 117 37.60 -4.29 5.35
C GLY A 117 36.36 -4.88 6.04
N SER A 118 35.93 -4.34 7.19
CA SER A 118 34.70 -4.75 7.89
C SER A 118 33.45 -4.09 7.35
N THR A 119 33.60 -3.01 6.58
CA THR A 119 32.48 -2.26 6.00
C THR A 119 32.28 -2.61 4.53
N PHE A 120 31.02 -2.52 4.07
CA PHE A 120 30.74 -2.70 2.64
C PHE A 120 31.41 -1.57 1.83
N PRO A 121 32.17 -1.90 0.77
CA PRO A 121 33.06 -0.92 0.10
C PRO A 121 32.36 0.35 -0.38
N VAL A 122 31.13 0.22 -0.93
CA VAL A 122 30.34 1.38 -1.40
C VAL A 122 29.95 2.29 -0.22
N THR A 123 29.50 1.70 0.88
CA THR A 123 29.15 2.43 2.11
C THR A 123 30.38 3.14 2.67
N GLU A 124 31.51 2.47 2.73
CA GLU A 124 32.77 3.08 3.19
C GLU A 124 33.20 4.26 2.33
N THR A 125 33.05 4.15 1.01
CA THR A 125 33.36 5.25 0.08
C THR A 125 32.49 6.47 0.38
N ILE A 126 31.19 6.29 0.63
CA ILE A 126 30.25 7.37 0.99
C ILE A 126 30.64 7.97 2.35
N LEU A 127 30.88 7.15 3.37
CA LEU A 127 31.28 7.62 4.70
C LEU A 127 32.54 8.45 4.66
N ARG A 128 33.59 7.98 3.98
CA ARG A 128 34.88 8.68 3.84
C ARG A 128 34.74 10.02 3.11
N SER A 129 33.73 10.21 2.26
CA SER A 129 33.48 11.50 1.63
C SER A 129 33.11 12.60 2.63
N GLY A 130 32.62 12.24 3.82
CA GLY A 130 32.36 13.16 4.92
C GLY A 130 33.63 13.78 5.55
N GLY A 131 34.78 13.11 5.38
CA GLY A 131 36.09 13.59 5.84
C GLY A 131 36.85 14.48 4.83
N ARG A 132 36.26 14.86 3.70
CA ARG A 132 36.91 15.68 2.68
C ARG A 132 37.10 17.12 3.15
N GLU A 133 38.13 17.78 2.66
CA GLU A 133 38.50 19.16 3.03
C GLU A 133 37.40 20.18 2.70
N ASP A 134 36.55 19.90 1.69
CA ASP A 134 35.44 20.77 1.32
C ASP A 134 34.24 20.70 2.29
N GLN A 135 34.23 19.75 3.24
CA GLN A 135 33.20 19.64 4.29
C GLN A 135 33.50 20.62 5.45
N THR A 136 33.40 21.91 5.18
CA THR A 136 33.73 22.95 6.13
C THR A 136 32.54 23.32 7.05
N ALA A 137 32.85 23.91 8.22
CA ALA A 137 31.79 24.47 9.09
C ALA A 137 30.95 25.55 8.37
N ALA A 138 31.55 26.38 7.52
CA ALA A 138 30.80 27.35 6.73
C ALA A 138 29.79 26.69 5.78
N LYS A 139 30.16 25.60 5.12
CA LYS A 139 29.26 24.81 4.26
C LYS A 139 28.14 24.21 5.10
N LEU A 140 28.46 23.64 6.28
CA LEU A 140 27.46 23.03 7.18
C LEU A 140 26.43 24.09 7.62
N PHE A 141 26.86 25.25 8.10
CA PHE A 141 25.92 26.30 8.51
C PHE A 141 25.07 26.81 7.35
N GLY A 142 25.65 26.96 6.15
CA GLY A 142 24.90 27.28 4.94
C GLY A 142 23.78 26.26 4.67
N ASN A 143 24.10 24.98 4.68
CA ASN A 143 23.13 23.90 4.49
C ASN A 143 22.05 23.84 5.61
N LEU A 144 22.43 24.11 6.87
CA LEU A 144 21.47 24.18 7.99
C LEU A 144 20.46 25.33 7.79
N HIS A 145 20.94 26.51 7.38
CA HIS A 145 20.05 27.65 7.13
C HIS A 145 19.13 27.41 5.94
N GLU A 146 19.65 26.82 4.85
CA GLU A 146 18.88 26.53 3.67
C GLU A 146 17.81 25.44 3.97
N LEU A 147 18.20 24.36 4.64
CA LEU A 147 17.28 23.32 5.05
C LEU A 147 16.18 23.83 5.98
N GLN A 148 16.53 24.71 6.93
CA GLN A 148 15.55 25.35 7.83
C GLN A 148 14.54 26.20 7.05
N ALA A 149 14.98 26.88 5.98
CA ALA A 149 14.08 27.65 5.12
C ALA A 149 13.11 26.72 4.34
N TYR A 150 13.62 25.61 3.79
CA TYR A 150 12.77 24.58 3.14
C TYR A 150 11.79 23.94 4.12
N LYS A 151 12.27 23.56 5.31
CA LYS A 151 11.45 22.99 6.37
C LYS A 151 10.28 23.92 6.74
N HIS A 152 10.56 25.21 6.95
CA HIS A 152 9.52 26.19 7.24
C HIS A 152 8.48 26.28 6.13
N LYS A 153 8.90 26.34 4.87
CA LYS A 153 7.98 26.39 3.72
C LYS A 153 7.12 25.10 3.62
N ALA A 154 7.74 23.95 3.79
CA ALA A 154 7.03 22.67 3.77
C ALA A 154 5.99 22.59 4.90
N HIS A 155 6.35 23.00 6.11
CA HIS A 155 5.43 22.99 7.25
C HIS A 155 4.27 23.97 7.09
N MET A 156 4.48 25.11 6.44
CA MET A 156 3.39 26.03 6.13
C MET A 156 2.47 25.48 5.06
N LEU A 157 3.03 24.83 4.02
CA LEU A 157 2.28 24.20 2.95
C LEU A 157 1.40 23.04 3.49
N LEU A 158 1.98 22.18 4.34
CA LEU A 158 1.37 20.97 4.83
C LEU A 158 0.59 21.14 6.16
N LYS A 159 0.25 22.37 6.55
CA LYS A 159 -0.43 22.64 7.82
C LYS A 159 -1.74 21.86 7.98
N ASP A 160 -2.59 21.86 6.95
CA ASP A 160 -3.89 21.16 6.91
C ASP A 160 -4.05 20.31 5.65
N ALA A 161 -2.93 19.94 5.03
CA ALA A 161 -2.85 19.24 3.76
C ALA A 161 -1.86 18.08 3.82
N VAL A 162 -1.93 17.21 2.83
CA VAL A 162 -0.93 16.18 2.53
C VAL A 162 -0.37 16.38 1.13
N MET A 163 0.85 15.93 0.92
CA MET A 163 1.48 15.84 -0.40
C MET A 163 1.66 14.37 -0.75
N ILE A 164 1.46 14.02 -2.01
CA ILE A 164 1.53 12.63 -2.47
C ILE A 164 2.50 12.54 -3.64
N MET A 165 3.41 11.57 -3.56
CA MET A 165 4.38 11.23 -4.58
C MET A 165 4.41 9.72 -4.82
N PRO A 166 4.92 9.23 -5.97
CA PRO A 166 5.30 7.83 -6.07
C PRO A 166 6.28 7.47 -4.95
N THR A 167 6.16 6.29 -4.35
CA THR A 167 7.19 5.84 -3.39
C THR A 167 8.54 5.68 -4.07
N ALA A 168 8.53 5.14 -5.29
CA ALA A 168 9.68 5.11 -6.19
C ALA A 168 9.18 5.23 -7.64
N GLY A 169 9.97 5.86 -8.51
CA GLY A 169 9.64 6.03 -9.92
C GLY A 169 9.95 4.80 -10.79
N GLY A 170 10.39 3.72 -10.19
CA GLY A 170 10.74 2.49 -10.91
C GLY A 170 11.44 1.50 -10.01
N SER A 171 11.94 0.42 -10.59
CA SER A 171 12.80 -0.54 -9.91
C SER A 171 13.93 -1.02 -10.83
N PHE A 172 14.94 -1.61 -10.23
CA PHE A 172 16.13 -2.11 -10.90
C PHE A 172 16.31 -3.60 -10.66
N THR A 173 16.88 -4.29 -11.62
CA THR A 173 17.35 -5.65 -11.43
C THR A 173 18.53 -5.68 -10.45
N ARG A 174 18.78 -6.85 -9.87
CA ARG A 174 19.93 -7.03 -8.98
C ARG A 174 21.27 -6.79 -9.68
N ASP A 175 21.34 -7.03 -10.99
CA ASP A 175 22.56 -6.84 -11.76
C ASP A 175 22.81 -5.36 -12.06
N GLU A 176 21.77 -4.58 -12.42
CA GLU A 176 21.87 -3.11 -12.53
C GLU A 176 22.32 -2.46 -11.21
N VAL A 177 21.77 -2.94 -10.07
CA VAL A 177 22.22 -2.43 -8.75
C VAL A 177 23.67 -2.78 -8.45
N ARG A 178 24.16 -3.95 -8.86
CA ARG A 178 25.57 -4.33 -8.67
C ARG A 178 26.52 -3.56 -9.57
N GLU A 179 26.06 -3.22 -10.78
CA GLU A 179 26.84 -2.44 -11.76
C GLU A 179 27.04 -0.99 -11.30
N ASP A 180 25.98 -0.33 -10.84
CA ASP A 180 26.05 1.06 -10.33
C ASP A 180 25.17 1.24 -9.08
N PRO A 181 25.66 0.80 -7.91
CA PRO A 181 24.89 0.83 -6.67
C PRO A 181 24.58 2.24 -6.17
N ILE A 182 25.42 3.22 -6.46
CA ILE A 182 25.20 4.61 -6.00
C ILE A 182 24.08 5.27 -6.80
N LYS A 183 24.15 5.17 -8.12
CA LYS A 183 23.14 5.77 -9.01
C LYS A 183 21.76 5.14 -8.83
N THR A 184 21.70 3.81 -8.80
CA THR A 184 20.45 3.09 -8.63
C THR A 184 19.81 3.39 -7.27
N ASN A 185 20.60 3.42 -6.18
CA ASN A 185 20.10 3.81 -4.87
C ASN A 185 19.59 5.27 -4.82
N SER A 186 20.33 6.20 -5.43
CA SER A 186 19.92 7.60 -5.49
C SER A 186 18.57 7.76 -6.24
N LYS A 187 18.37 7.02 -7.33
CA LYS A 187 17.10 7.02 -8.06
C LYS A 187 15.95 6.44 -7.23
N MET A 188 16.18 5.37 -6.48
CA MET A 188 15.15 4.76 -5.62
C MET A 188 14.66 5.71 -4.52
N GLY A 189 15.52 6.59 -4.00
CA GLY A 189 15.16 7.58 -2.98
C GLY A 189 14.65 8.93 -3.51
N LEU A 190 14.53 9.11 -4.82
CA LEU A 190 14.25 10.40 -5.46
C LEU A 190 13.08 11.16 -4.85
N TYR A 191 11.99 10.46 -4.53
CA TYR A 191 10.75 11.05 -4.02
C TYR A 191 10.58 10.96 -2.49
N THR A 192 11.53 10.37 -1.77
CA THR A 192 11.39 10.13 -0.32
C THR A 192 12.54 10.72 0.52
N ASN A 193 13.69 11.00 -0.07
CA ASN A 193 14.88 11.47 0.67
C ASN A 193 14.68 12.79 1.42
N HIS A 194 13.73 13.63 1.01
CA HIS A 194 13.42 14.89 1.68
C HIS A 194 12.68 14.72 3.01
N CYS A 195 12.02 13.58 3.22
CA CYS A 195 11.07 13.36 4.32
C CYS A 195 11.71 13.63 5.69
N ASN A 196 12.80 12.96 6.02
CA ASN A 196 13.48 13.09 7.30
C ASN A 196 14.12 14.47 7.47
N LEU A 197 14.68 15.03 6.40
CA LEU A 197 15.32 16.35 6.43
C LEU A 197 14.33 17.48 6.72
N LEU A 198 13.13 17.36 6.18
CA LEU A 198 12.06 18.34 6.36
C LEU A 198 11.17 18.05 7.57
N ASP A 199 11.50 17.01 8.37
CA ASP A 199 10.73 16.64 9.56
C ASP A 199 9.26 16.43 9.21
N LEU A 200 9.00 15.49 8.30
CA LEU A 200 7.67 15.12 7.84
C LEU A 200 7.27 13.74 8.38
N ALA A 201 5.99 13.57 8.63
CA ALA A 201 5.38 12.26 8.80
C ALA A 201 5.03 11.66 7.44
N ALA A 202 5.18 10.35 7.28
CA ALA A 202 4.86 9.70 6.01
C ALA A 202 4.32 8.28 6.18
N VAL A 203 3.43 7.89 5.26
CA VAL A 203 2.96 6.52 5.09
C VAL A 203 3.07 6.15 3.61
N ALA A 204 3.75 5.04 3.31
CA ALA A 204 3.75 4.44 1.98
C ALA A 204 2.63 3.39 1.90
N ILE A 205 1.78 3.49 0.90
CA ILE A 205 0.63 2.62 0.68
C ILE A 205 0.67 2.05 -0.73
N PRO A 206 0.30 0.75 -0.92
CA PRO A 206 0.25 0.16 -2.25
C PRO A 206 -0.91 0.73 -3.05
N GLU A 207 -0.68 0.97 -4.33
CA GLU A 207 -1.75 1.31 -5.28
C GLU A 207 -2.47 0.06 -5.77
N ASP A 208 -1.72 -0.97 -6.21
CA ASP A 208 -2.25 -2.27 -6.60
C ASP A 208 -1.43 -3.40 -5.98
N THR A 209 -2.12 -4.30 -5.26
CA THR A 209 -1.51 -5.48 -4.63
C THR A 209 -1.58 -6.72 -5.50
N SER A 210 -2.17 -6.64 -6.70
CA SER A 210 -2.39 -7.79 -7.59
C SER A 210 -1.13 -8.28 -8.28
N ASP A 211 -0.16 -7.41 -8.52
CA ASP A 211 1.16 -7.78 -9.05
C ASP A 211 2.24 -7.63 -7.97
N ARG A 212 2.66 -8.76 -7.40
CA ARG A 212 3.72 -8.81 -6.40
C ARG A 212 5.13 -8.80 -6.99
N THR A 213 5.27 -8.92 -8.29
CA THR A 213 6.58 -8.94 -8.96
C THR A 213 7.09 -7.55 -9.25
N ARG A 214 6.18 -6.60 -9.47
CA ARG A 214 6.46 -5.19 -9.74
C ARG A 214 5.55 -4.30 -8.90
N PRO A 215 5.79 -4.27 -7.58
CA PRO A 215 4.96 -3.50 -6.67
C PRO A 215 5.10 -2.01 -6.97
N PHE A 216 3.97 -1.30 -6.97
CA PHE A 216 3.91 0.14 -7.03
C PHE A 216 3.13 0.67 -5.83
N GLY A 217 3.56 1.80 -5.31
CA GLY A 217 2.91 2.46 -4.20
C GLY A 217 3.12 3.97 -4.25
N ILE A 218 2.29 4.66 -3.51
CA ILE A 218 2.38 6.11 -3.29
C ILE A 218 2.80 6.36 -1.85
N THR A 219 3.53 7.45 -1.63
CA THR A 219 3.87 7.94 -0.28
C THR A 219 3.11 9.22 -0.02
N VAL A 220 2.43 9.23 1.10
CA VAL A 220 1.67 10.38 1.63
C VAL A 220 2.53 11.07 2.66
N PHE A 221 2.79 12.36 2.46
CA PHE A 221 3.59 13.19 3.36
C PHE A 221 2.72 14.22 4.05
N GLY A 222 2.89 14.37 5.34
CA GLY A 222 2.28 15.41 6.16
C GLY A 222 3.30 16.10 7.05
N ARG A 223 2.90 17.17 7.73
CA ARG A 223 3.73 17.80 8.74
C ARG A 223 3.87 16.86 9.95
N PHE A 224 5.00 16.84 10.61
CA PHE A 224 5.37 15.95 11.73
C PHE A 224 4.30 15.82 12.84
N ASP A 225 3.51 16.85 13.11
CA ASP A 225 2.45 16.88 14.12
C ASP A 225 1.03 16.64 13.56
N ASN A 226 0.92 16.30 12.28
CA ASN A 226 -0.32 16.07 11.57
C ASN A 226 -0.40 14.65 10.95
N GLU A 227 0.16 13.65 11.63
CA GLU A 227 0.09 12.25 11.22
C GLU A 227 -1.36 11.77 11.00
N ALA A 228 -2.30 12.33 11.79
CA ALA A 228 -3.73 12.06 11.65
C ALA A 228 -4.28 12.35 10.23
N LEU A 229 -3.72 13.33 9.51
CA LEU A 229 -4.09 13.60 8.11
C LEU A 229 -3.50 12.56 7.16
N VAL A 230 -2.27 12.12 7.44
CA VAL A 230 -1.57 11.09 6.66
C VAL A 230 -2.29 9.75 6.78
N ARG A 231 -2.62 9.32 8.02
CA ARG A 231 -3.38 8.09 8.28
C ARG A 231 -4.80 8.16 7.73
N GLY A 232 -5.50 9.27 7.95
CA GLY A 232 -6.87 9.45 7.45
C GLY A 232 -6.94 9.40 5.92
N PHE A 233 -5.98 10.02 5.22
CA PHE A 233 -5.88 9.86 3.77
C PHE A 233 -5.56 8.43 3.37
N ALA A 234 -4.58 7.79 4.03
CA ALA A 234 -4.18 6.42 3.71
C ALA A 234 -5.35 5.44 3.88
N ALA A 235 -6.13 5.56 4.96
CA ALA A 235 -7.33 4.77 5.19
C ALA A 235 -8.35 4.97 4.07
N ALA A 236 -8.69 6.22 3.72
CA ALA A 236 -9.65 6.54 2.65
C ALA A 236 -9.17 6.04 1.27
N PHE A 237 -7.88 6.15 0.98
CA PHE A 237 -7.32 5.63 -0.27
C PHE A 237 -7.33 4.10 -0.32
N LEU A 238 -7.09 3.41 0.79
CA LEU A 238 -7.11 1.96 0.87
C LEU A 238 -8.53 1.39 0.96
N GLU A 239 -9.50 2.21 1.42
CA GLU A 239 -10.91 1.83 1.45
C GLU A 239 -11.41 1.60 0.02
N GLN A 240 -11.66 0.34 -0.30
CA GLN A 240 -12.22 -0.04 -1.58
C GLN A 240 -13.72 -0.24 -1.40
N GLU A 241 -14.51 0.28 -2.35
CA GLU A 241 -15.92 -0.11 -2.43
C GLU A 241 -15.99 -1.64 -2.57
N THR A 242 -16.60 -2.29 -1.59
CA THR A 242 -16.76 -3.73 -1.58
C THR A 242 -18.21 -4.13 -1.73
N MET A 243 -18.44 -5.29 -2.30
CA MET A 243 -19.73 -5.93 -2.34
C MET A 243 -19.69 -7.28 -1.61
N LEU A 244 -20.78 -7.65 -0.96
CA LEU A 244 -20.89 -8.99 -0.40
C LEU A 244 -21.06 -10.02 -1.53
N PHE A 245 -20.20 -11.03 -1.48
CA PHE A 245 -20.16 -12.11 -2.45
C PHE A 245 -20.27 -13.48 -1.76
N ALA A 246 -21.29 -14.28 -2.14
CA ALA A 246 -21.54 -15.58 -1.55
C ALA A 246 -20.88 -16.70 -2.34
N VAL A 247 -20.20 -17.62 -1.64
CA VAL A 247 -19.59 -18.82 -2.20
C VAL A 247 -20.02 -20.06 -1.43
N CYS A 248 -20.41 -21.12 -2.15
CA CYS A 248 -20.93 -22.37 -1.55
C CYS A 248 -20.00 -23.57 -1.72
N GLY A 249 -18.81 -23.39 -2.36
CA GLY A 249 -17.95 -24.52 -2.75
C GLY A 249 -16.46 -24.31 -2.41
N LEU A 250 -15.60 -24.58 -3.37
CA LEU A 250 -14.15 -24.58 -3.21
C LEU A 250 -13.54 -23.24 -2.81
N HIS A 251 -14.27 -22.15 -2.96
CA HIS A 251 -13.88 -20.80 -2.51
C HIS A 251 -14.25 -20.50 -1.05
N LYS A 252 -14.95 -21.42 -0.33
CA LYS A 252 -15.20 -21.23 1.11
C LYS A 252 -13.89 -21.10 1.89
N LYS A 253 -13.94 -20.50 3.05
CA LYS A 253 -12.78 -20.31 3.94
C LYS A 253 -12.04 -21.63 4.18
N GLY A 254 -10.75 -21.67 3.84
CA GLY A 254 -9.94 -22.89 3.89
C GLY A 254 -10.15 -23.88 2.74
N GLY A 255 -11.01 -23.55 1.79
CA GLY A 255 -11.20 -24.35 0.56
C GLY A 255 -10.03 -24.17 -0.42
N SER A 256 -9.91 -25.12 -1.35
CA SER A 256 -8.77 -25.19 -2.29
C SER A 256 -8.65 -24.01 -3.25
N LEU A 257 -9.71 -23.23 -3.45
CA LEU A 257 -9.74 -22.04 -4.30
C LEU A 257 -9.93 -20.73 -3.50
N ALA A 258 -9.91 -20.76 -2.16
CA ALA A 258 -10.05 -19.56 -1.32
C ALA A 258 -8.99 -18.52 -1.63
N TYR A 259 -7.76 -18.96 -1.95
CA TYR A 259 -6.65 -18.07 -2.33
C TYR A 259 -6.99 -17.13 -3.50
N GLN A 260 -7.90 -17.53 -4.41
CA GLN A 260 -8.29 -16.66 -5.54
C GLN A 260 -9.07 -15.43 -5.10
N LEU A 261 -9.82 -15.50 -4.00
CA LEU A 261 -10.49 -14.37 -3.39
C LEU A 261 -9.49 -13.50 -2.61
N GLU A 262 -8.57 -14.14 -1.87
CA GLU A 262 -7.52 -13.46 -1.11
C GLU A 262 -6.58 -12.67 -2.04
N GLU A 263 -6.18 -13.23 -3.19
CA GLU A 263 -5.39 -12.54 -4.23
C GLU A 263 -6.08 -11.28 -4.80
N LEU A 264 -7.40 -11.23 -4.72
CA LEU A 264 -8.19 -10.07 -5.17
C LEU A 264 -8.46 -9.06 -4.05
N GLY A 265 -7.89 -9.29 -2.86
CA GLY A 265 -8.11 -8.45 -1.70
C GLY A 265 -9.50 -8.62 -1.07
N ALA A 266 -10.21 -9.71 -1.37
CA ALA A 266 -11.47 -10.00 -0.71
C ALA A 266 -11.23 -10.49 0.73
N SER A 267 -11.99 -9.96 1.67
CA SER A 267 -11.93 -10.34 3.08
C SER A 267 -13.14 -11.21 3.46
N TYR A 268 -12.88 -12.29 4.20
CA TYR A 268 -13.94 -13.13 4.77
C TYR A 268 -14.75 -12.31 5.79
N VAL A 269 -16.09 -12.38 5.69
CA VAL A 269 -17.02 -11.69 6.58
C VAL A 269 -17.64 -12.66 7.57
N GLU A 270 -18.39 -13.63 7.09
CA GLU A 270 -19.10 -14.61 7.92
C GLU A 270 -19.50 -15.86 7.14
N SER A 271 -19.85 -16.92 7.86
CA SER A 271 -20.59 -18.07 7.31
C SER A 271 -22.07 -17.95 7.66
N THR A 272 -22.94 -18.16 6.67
CA THR A 272 -24.40 -18.11 6.82
C THR A 272 -25.05 -19.15 5.92
N CYS A 273 -26.38 -19.08 5.72
CA CYS A 273 -27.11 -19.93 4.80
C CYS A 273 -27.94 -19.09 3.82
N THR A 274 -28.28 -19.69 2.68
CA THR A 274 -29.35 -19.16 1.80
C THR A 274 -30.70 -19.27 2.49
N ASP A 275 -31.72 -18.61 1.92
CA ASP A 275 -33.09 -18.96 2.24
C ASP A 275 -33.43 -20.41 1.78
N GLU A 276 -34.66 -20.87 2.02
CA GLU A 276 -35.08 -22.25 1.73
C GLU A 276 -35.34 -22.55 0.26
N HIS A 277 -35.19 -21.58 -0.63
CA HIS A 277 -35.51 -21.73 -2.06
C HIS A 277 -34.28 -22.06 -2.91
N TYR A 278 -33.36 -22.86 -2.40
CA TYR A 278 -32.17 -23.29 -3.15
C TYR A 278 -31.95 -24.77 -3.11
N GLU A 279 -31.49 -25.30 -4.25
CA GLU A 279 -31.02 -26.66 -4.44
C GLU A 279 -29.52 -26.64 -4.71
N LEU A 280 -28.83 -27.69 -4.26
CA LEU A 280 -27.40 -27.88 -4.42
C LEU A 280 -27.10 -29.16 -5.18
N TYR A 281 -26.24 -29.05 -6.19
CA TYR A 281 -25.87 -30.15 -7.06
C TYR A 281 -24.36 -30.36 -7.08
N ARG A 282 -23.92 -31.61 -7.19
CA ARG A 282 -22.51 -31.97 -7.43
C ARG A 282 -22.28 -32.06 -8.94
N LEU A 283 -21.67 -31.01 -9.51
CA LEU A 283 -21.49 -30.88 -10.96
C LEU A 283 -20.38 -31.77 -11.50
N HIS A 284 -20.55 -32.26 -12.74
CA HIS A 284 -19.55 -33.02 -13.48
C HIS A 284 -18.46 -32.10 -14.06
N THR A 285 -17.69 -31.43 -13.21
CA THR A 285 -16.59 -30.55 -13.58
C THR A 285 -15.26 -31.08 -13.04
N THR A 286 -14.13 -30.59 -13.57
CA THR A 286 -12.81 -30.92 -13.05
C THR A 286 -12.09 -29.59 -12.68
N PRO A 287 -11.82 -29.34 -11.39
CA PRO A 287 -12.27 -30.11 -10.22
C PRO A 287 -13.79 -30.12 -10.08
N VAL A 288 -14.31 -31.09 -9.31
CA VAL A 288 -15.74 -31.16 -8.98
C VAL A 288 -16.16 -29.89 -8.25
N LYS A 289 -17.25 -29.27 -8.70
CA LYS A 289 -17.78 -28.01 -8.13
C LYS A 289 -19.22 -28.14 -7.72
N PRO A 290 -19.70 -27.43 -6.70
CA PRO A 290 -21.12 -27.36 -6.42
C PRO A 290 -21.81 -26.42 -7.43
N GLY A 291 -23.05 -26.80 -7.78
CA GLY A 291 -23.97 -25.96 -8.53
C GLY A 291 -25.13 -25.53 -7.66
N LEU A 292 -25.20 -24.25 -7.29
CA LEU A 292 -26.33 -23.70 -6.56
C LEU A 292 -27.40 -23.24 -7.55
N MET A 293 -28.64 -23.67 -7.33
CA MET A 293 -29.78 -23.29 -8.16
C MET A 293 -30.91 -22.70 -7.29
N LYS A 294 -31.51 -21.62 -7.75
CA LYS A 294 -32.75 -21.12 -7.16
C LYS A 294 -33.94 -21.90 -7.70
N THR A 295 -34.85 -22.35 -6.83
CA THR A 295 -36.05 -23.08 -7.17
C THR A 295 -37.32 -22.30 -6.79
N GLU A 296 -38.42 -22.53 -7.51
CA GLU A 296 -39.75 -22.00 -7.13
C GLU A 296 -40.37 -22.80 -5.99
N GLY A 297 -39.91 -24.03 -5.77
CA GLY A 297 -40.36 -24.92 -4.70
C GLY A 297 -39.56 -24.72 -3.40
N VAL A 298 -39.79 -25.62 -2.45
CA VAL A 298 -39.00 -25.71 -1.22
C VAL A 298 -37.77 -26.55 -1.49
N GLY A 299 -36.59 -25.95 -1.38
CA GLY A 299 -35.29 -26.61 -1.42
C GLY A 299 -34.74 -26.83 -0.01
N ASN A 300 -33.59 -26.21 0.29
CA ASN A 300 -32.98 -26.24 1.63
C ASN A 300 -32.17 -24.93 1.88
N HIS A 301 -31.83 -24.71 3.13
CA HIS A 301 -30.84 -23.70 3.53
C HIS A 301 -29.43 -24.23 3.20
N ILE A 302 -28.79 -23.63 2.21
CA ILE A 302 -27.44 -24.03 1.77
C ILE A 302 -26.37 -23.15 2.43
N LYS A 303 -25.39 -23.77 3.07
CA LYS A 303 -24.29 -23.06 3.71
C LYS A 303 -23.43 -22.32 2.69
N VAL A 304 -23.23 -21.04 2.92
CA VAL A 304 -22.39 -20.14 2.13
C VAL A 304 -21.45 -19.35 3.02
N ASP A 305 -20.29 -19.03 2.50
CA ASP A 305 -19.40 -18.05 3.11
C ASP A 305 -19.52 -16.72 2.35
N LEU A 306 -19.60 -15.61 3.09
CA LEU A 306 -19.64 -14.27 2.55
C LEU A 306 -18.26 -13.65 2.59
N TYR A 307 -17.89 -13.02 1.49
CA TYR A 307 -16.69 -12.22 1.35
C TYR A 307 -17.05 -10.79 0.96
N ALA A 308 -16.36 -9.81 1.54
CA ALA A 308 -16.34 -8.44 1.03
C ALA A 308 -15.35 -8.41 -0.13
N LEU A 309 -15.86 -8.47 -1.37
CA LEU A 309 -15.06 -8.46 -2.59
C LEU A 309 -14.98 -7.02 -3.12
N PRO A 310 -13.77 -6.48 -3.39
CA PRO A 310 -13.63 -5.18 -4.03
C PRO A 310 -14.36 -5.14 -5.38
N VAL A 311 -15.26 -4.16 -5.55
CA VAL A 311 -16.09 -4.04 -6.76
C VAL A 311 -15.22 -3.92 -8.02
N ALA A 312 -14.13 -3.19 -7.95
CA ALA A 312 -13.16 -3.04 -9.04
C ALA A 312 -12.49 -4.37 -9.48
N LYS A 313 -12.49 -5.39 -8.62
CA LYS A 313 -11.88 -6.71 -8.92
C LYS A 313 -12.88 -7.75 -9.42
N LEU A 314 -14.18 -7.42 -9.43
CA LEU A 314 -15.23 -8.37 -9.85
C LEU A 314 -15.01 -8.91 -11.26
N GLY A 315 -14.69 -8.05 -12.25
CA GLY A 315 -14.44 -8.47 -13.62
C GLY A 315 -13.28 -9.47 -13.73
N ARG A 316 -12.19 -9.21 -13.01
CA ARG A 316 -11.03 -10.12 -12.95
C ARG A 316 -11.39 -11.45 -12.27
N PHE A 317 -12.23 -11.43 -11.24
CA PHE A 317 -12.72 -12.64 -10.63
C PHE A 317 -13.58 -13.45 -11.60
N MET A 318 -14.52 -12.81 -12.27
CA MET A 318 -15.41 -13.45 -13.23
C MET A 318 -14.68 -14.06 -14.43
N SER A 319 -13.57 -13.51 -14.88
CA SER A 319 -12.76 -14.10 -15.97
C SER A 319 -12.14 -15.45 -15.61
N ARG A 320 -12.09 -15.81 -14.32
CA ARG A 320 -11.62 -17.13 -13.83
C ARG A 320 -12.76 -18.15 -13.64
N VAL A 321 -13.99 -17.69 -13.79
CA VAL A 321 -15.18 -18.53 -13.57
C VAL A 321 -15.60 -19.17 -14.88
N ALA A 322 -15.44 -20.50 -14.95
CA ALA A 322 -15.81 -21.27 -16.12
C ALA A 322 -17.27 -21.74 -16.02
N GLU A 323 -17.90 -21.96 -17.19
CA GLU A 323 -19.17 -22.68 -17.26
C GLU A 323 -19.12 -23.99 -16.45
N PRO A 324 -20.23 -24.40 -15.87
CA PRO A 324 -21.59 -23.83 -15.99
C PRO A 324 -21.96 -22.84 -14.89
N LEU A 325 -20.97 -22.27 -14.17
CA LEU A 325 -21.23 -21.27 -13.14
C LEU A 325 -21.52 -19.90 -13.75
N VAL A 326 -22.44 -19.17 -13.12
CA VAL A 326 -22.86 -17.82 -13.52
C VAL A 326 -23.00 -16.95 -12.28
N LEU A 327 -22.88 -15.62 -12.48
CA LEU A 327 -23.15 -14.64 -11.45
C LEU A 327 -24.67 -14.42 -11.31
N GLY A 328 -25.19 -14.46 -10.08
CA GLY A 328 -26.58 -14.16 -9.82
C GLY A 328 -26.83 -13.62 -8.43
N ASP A 329 -28.10 -13.33 -8.14
CA ASP A 329 -28.56 -12.88 -6.83
C ASP A 329 -28.90 -14.11 -5.96
N ILE A 330 -28.34 -14.10 -4.75
CA ILE A 330 -28.59 -15.13 -3.72
C ILE A 330 -29.28 -14.46 -2.55
N THR A 331 -30.46 -14.95 -2.20
CA THR A 331 -31.22 -14.51 -1.01
C THR A 331 -30.73 -15.33 0.18
N LEU A 332 -30.33 -14.66 1.24
CA LEU A 332 -29.87 -15.27 2.49
C LEU A 332 -31.06 -15.52 3.44
N GLN A 333 -30.86 -16.38 4.44
CA GLN A 333 -31.89 -16.70 5.44
C GLN A 333 -32.38 -15.50 6.26
N ASP A 334 -31.59 -14.42 6.33
CA ASP A 334 -31.93 -13.16 7.00
C ASP A 334 -32.60 -12.12 6.07
N GLY A 335 -32.86 -12.48 4.82
CA GLY A 335 -33.48 -11.65 3.81
C GLY A 335 -32.53 -10.73 3.02
N ARG A 336 -31.25 -10.67 3.35
CA ARG A 336 -30.26 -9.96 2.52
C ARG A 336 -30.14 -10.62 1.15
N VAL A 337 -29.98 -9.81 0.11
CA VAL A 337 -29.69 -10.28 -1.25
C VAL A 337 -28.24 -9.89 -1.57
N VAL A 338 -27.42 -10.90 -1.92
CA VAL A 338 -26.01 -10.74 -2.24
C VAL A 338 -25.70 -11.34 -3.60
N LYS A 339 -24.60 -10.91 -4.23
CA LYS A 339 -24.11 -11.58 -5.44
C LYS A 339 -23.39 -12.89 -5.07
N GLY A 340 -23.45 -13.87 -5.96
CA GLY A 340 -22.76 -15.14 -5.76
C GLY A 340 -22.84 -16.05 -6.97
N PHE A 341 -22.29 -17.25 -6.85
CA PHE A 341 -22.33 -18.22 -7.93
C PHE A 341 -23.62 -19.03 -7.90
N LEU A 342 -24.31 -19.00 -9.03
CA LEU A 342 -25.35 -19.95 -9.39
C LEU A 342 -24.83 -20.87 -10.51
N CYS A 343 -25.53 -21.94 -10.84
CA CYS A 343 -25.25 -22.74 -12.02
C CYS A 343 -26.36 -22.65 -13.05
N GLN A 344 -26.02 -22.87 -14.31
CA GLN A 344 -26.98 -22.95 -15.40
C GLN A 344 -27.79 -24.23 -15.27
N GLY A 345 -29.11 -24.14 -15.51
CA GLY A 345 -30.06 -25.25 -15.26
C GLY A 345 -29.79 -26.56 -16.04
N TYR A 346 -29.13 -26.48 -17.21
CA TYR A 346 -28.75 -27.66 -17.95
C TYR A 346 -27.73 -28.53 -17.21
N ALA A 347 -26.86 -27.93 -16.40
CA ALA A 347 -25.79 -28.62 -15.69
C ALA A 347 -26.28 -29.41 -14.46
N ALA A 348 -27.49 -29.12 -13.98
CA ALA A 348 -28.12 -29.84 -12.88
C ALA A 348 -28.89 -31.07 -13.35
N LYS A 349 -29.24 -31.21 -14.66
CA LYS A 349 -30.12 -32.26 -15.15
C LYS A 349 -29.62 -33.68 -14.86
N ASP A 350 -28.30 -33.89 -15.02
CA ASP A 350 -27.68 -35.22 -14.83
C ASP A 350 -26.72 -35.20 -13.61
N ALA A 351 -26.72 -34.15 -12.80
CA ALA A 351 -25.87 -33.98 -11.62
C ALA A 351 -26.53 -34.61 -10.38
N GLU A 352 -25.70 -35.06 -9.46
CA GLU A 352 -26.15 -35.57 -8.18
C GLU A 352 -26.75 -34.44 -7.34
N ASN A 353 -28.03 -34.57 -6.95
CA ASN A 353 -28.68 -33.62 -6.04
C ASN A 353 -28.23 -33.89 -4.60
N ILE A 354 -27.50 -32.93 -4.02
CA ILE A 354 -26.97 -32.97 -2.65
C ILE A 354 -27.66 -31.95 -1.75
N THR A 355 -28.84 -31.47 -2.13
CA THR A 355 -29.59 -30.44 -1.39
C THR A 355 -29.83 -30.82 0.06
N ALA A 356 -30.09 -32.07 0.35
CA ALA A 356 -30.31 -32.59 1.71
C ALA A 356 -29.06 -32.45 2.62
N GLU A 357 -27.86 -32.42 2.05
CA GLU A 357 -26.60 -32.25 2.79
C GLU A 357 -26.44 -30.81 3.29
N GLY A 358 -27.07 -29.83 2.64
CA GLY A 358 -27.04 -28.43 2.99
C GLY A 358 -25.66 -27.74 2.82
N SER A 359 -24.67 -28.46 2.32
CA SER A 359 -23.29 -27.97 2.13
C SER A 359 -22.53 -28.84 1.13
N PHE A 360 -21.53 -28.25 0.47
CA PHE A 360 -20.55 -28.96 -0.33
C PHE A 360 -19.23 -29.07 0.41
#